data_679b6b4963f5f5e86869807104faef89
#
_entry.id   679b6b4963f5f5e86869807104faef89
#
_cell.length_a   1.000
_cell.length_b   1.000
_cell.length_c   1.000
_cell.angle_alpha   90.00
_cell.angle_beta   90.00
_cell.angle_gamma   90.00
#
_symmetry.space_group_name_H-M   'P 1'
#
loop_
_entity.id
_entity.type
_entity.pdbx_description
1 polymer ?
#
loop_
_entity_poly.entity_id
_entity_poly.type
_entity_poly.pdbx_seq_one_letter_code
_entity_poly.pdbx_strand_id
1 'polypeptide(L)'
;MLTEKLLAIDPIIIGIYLAVSLLLGIFGSRLLGMNNSKEEDYYLAGRKMPGWLNGMSVAATALNSDVAPLYCGIAVVTGLSGCWFFLSRFGMALLLAAILFAVRWRQMGIRTGPEFFHLRFGAGNRFARVYSSLTSVLIGMVPWIGAGLIGIHLVAAPIFGIDSKAVTLLIVLPLLTVYVWTSGLAGVLLTDALQGFVILAANLVMVGAVLWVFGGPSGLAEAVMSAAGPENGAAILSVLPQADNPVLSPLSIFAWMVIVSVGAGSAVGADGQRLFSCRSSHEAAKVGIWGEVILFAMLLMLMLPAMGLLARHPEFYTATPTEREFAYGRMLSEFLPKGGVGLTVAALLAAVMSTISTHLNYGSQTLLNDVWRPLVGEPKPGREVWIGRLLMLGIAVVVLGIFGTSAAFGWAQWWYWRINFKGWCASVVAGPLVYLVCGRLLPLIPWWAAEIARGPAEAQNMQLLQAVVALAVNTAIWLTVTLLTRPEDMEVLKEFYLRARPMGCWGPVRRALIAEGRLPAEAAPSLILPGIGVAAVGFAMVAAGVLTASTLYVGQYREAGLCGAVCLGTGAVFKLIFNRYISRLTVNQEP
;
A
#
# COMPACT_ATOMS: atom_id res chain seq x y z
N MET A 1 24.30 -22.26 -9.59
CA MET A 1 24.02 -20.84 -9.21
C MET A 1 23.11 -20.20 -10.25
N LEU A 2 22.50 -19.01 -9.98
CA LEU A 2 21.60 -18.36 -10.96
C LEU A 2 22.32 -18.02 -12.28
N THR A 3 23.61 -17.73 -12.22
CA THR A 3 24.46 -17.48 -13.40
C THR A 3 24.54 -18.66 -14.37
N GLU A 4 24.43 -19.90 -13.91
CA GLU A 4 24.44 -21.11 -14.75
C GLU A 4 23.12 -21.34 -15.50
N LYS A 5 22.05 -20.62 -15.11
CA LYS A 5 20.73 -20.64 -15.75
C LYS A 5 20.56 -19.54 -16.79
N LEU A 6 21.53 -18.61 -16.88
CA LEU A 6 21.51 -17.53 -17.88
C LEU A 6 21.65 -18.12 -19.30
N LEU A 7 20.73 -17.72 -20.17
CA LEU A 7 20.75 -17.98 -21.60
C LEU A 7 20.89 -16.65 -22.37
N ALA A 8 21.33 -16.73 -23.62
CA ALA A 8 21.44 -15.56 -24.51
C ALA A 8 20.11 -14.80 -24.70
N ILE A 9 18.97 -15.45 -24.44
CA ILE A 9 17.65 -14.83 -24.50
C ILE A 9 17.36 -13.90 -23.30
N ASP A 10 17.99 -14.11 -22.13
CA ASP A 10 17.68 -13.36 -20.91
C ASP A 10 18.02 -11.86 -21.05
N PRO A 11 19.21 -11.46 -21.54
CA PRO A 11 19.48 -10.05 -21.82
C PRO A 11 18.55 -9.43 -22.86
N ILE A 12 18.09 -10.23 -23.83
CA ILE A 12 17.14 -9.76 -24.85
C ILE A 12 15.78 -9.45 -24.21
N ILE A 13 15.28 -10.31 -23.32
CA ILE A 13 14.03 -10.08 -22.59
C ILE A 13 14.12 -8.80 -21.75
N ILE A 14 15.22 -8.62 -21.01
CA ILE A 14 15.45 -7.39 -20.21
C ILE A 14 15.51 -6.16 -21.13
N GLY A 15 16.23 -6.24 -22.25
CA GLY A 15 16.37 -5.15 -23.21
C GLY A 15 15.02 -4.75 -23.84
N ILE A 16 14.22 -5.73 -24.26
CA ILE A 16 12.87 -5.50 -24.80
C ILE A 16 11.98 -4.84 -23.75
N TYR A 17 11.98 -5.37 -22.51
CA TYR A 17 11.20 -4.81 -21.41
C TYR A 17 11.55 -3.33 -21.16
N LEU A 18 12.85 -3.01 -21.04
CA LEU A 18 13.32 -1.64 -20.82
C LEU A 18 12.96 -0.72 -21.98
N ALA A 19 13.15 -1.17 -23.23
CA ALA A 19 12.81 -0.40 -24.42
C ALA A 19 11.32 -0.08 -24.49
N VAL A 20 10.45 -1.08 -24.27
CA VAL A 20 8.98 -0.89 -24.27
C VAL A 20 8.56 0.02 -23.12
N SER A 21 9.12 -0.15 -21.91
CA SER A 21 8.83 0.72 -20.78
C SER A 21 9.21 2.17 -21.03
N LEU A 22 10.40 2.42 -21.61
CA LEU A 22 10.85 3.76 -21.98
C LEU A 22 9.95 4.40 -23.05
N LEU A 23 9.61 3.65 -24.09
CA LEU A 23 8.70 4.13 -25.15
C LEU A 23 7.32 4.46 -24.60
N LEU A 24 6.74 3.61 -23.77
CA LEU A 24 5.47 3.90 -23.10
C LEU A 24 5.58 5.10 -22.16
N GLY A 25 6.67 5.26 -21.43
CA GLY A 25 6.91 6.42 -20.58
C GLY A 25 6.95 7.72 -21.40
N ILE A 26 7.71 7.76 -22.48
CA ILE A 26 7.89 8.96 -23.30
C ILE A 26 6.61 9.31 -24.09
N PHE A 27 5.97 8.31 -24.69
CA PHE A 27 4.84 8.50 -25.59
C PHE A 27 3.47 8.27 -24.94
N GLY A 28 3.41 7.60 -23.77
CA GLY A 28 2.16 7.18 -23.13
C GLY A 28 1.22 8.33 -22.81
N SER A 29 1.73 9.48 -22.35
CA SER A 29 0.92 10.68 -22.14
C SER A 29 0.27 11.16 -23.43
N ARG A 30 0.99 11.13 -24.55
CA ARG A 30 0.46 11.52 -25.87
C ARG A 30 -0.57 10.51 -26.37
N LEU A 31 -0.35 9.21 -26.15
CA LEU A 31 -1.31 8.15 -26.51
C LEU A 31 -2.65 8.33 -25.80
N LEU A 32 -2.64 8.85 -24.57
CA LEU A 32 -3.85 9.17 -23.79
C LEU A 32 -4.36 10.60 -24.03
N GLY A 33 -3.80 11.34 -24.99
CA GLY A 33 -4.23 12.70 -25.35
C GLY A 33 -3.90 13.75 -24.28
N MET A 34 -2.84 13.54 -23.48
CA MET A 34 -2.40 14.47 -22.44
C MET A 34 -1.32 15.43 -22.93
N ASN A 35 -1.37 16.66 -22.45
CA ASN A 35 -0.35 17.68 -22.71
C ASN A 35 0.52 17.87 -21.47
N ASN A 36 1.71 17.26 -21.46
CA ASN A 36 2.65 17.34 -20.34
C ASN A 36 3.21 18.75 -20.05
N SER A 37 2.84 19.75 -20.80
CA SER A 37 3.13 21.15 -20.47
C SER A 37 2.11 21.75 -19.49
N LYS A 38 0.92 21.14 -19.36
CA LYS A 38 -0.10 21.54 -18.41
C LYS A 38 0.05 20.78 -17.12
N GLU A 39 0.02 21.46 -15.98
CA GLU A 39 0.17 20.87 -14.66
C GLU A 39 -0.87 19.76 -14.38
N GLU A 40 -2.14 19.99 -14.71
CA GLU A 40 -3.21 19.03 -14.47
C GLU A 40 -3.07 17.76 -15.30
N ASP A 41 -2.62 17.88 -16.54
CA ASP A 41 -2.33 16.73 -17.39
C ASP A 41 -1.09 15.96 -16.90
N TYR A 42 -0.03 16.69 -16.49
CA TYR A 42 1.22 16.11 -16.05
C TYR A 42 1.09 15.34 -14.72
N TYR A 43 0.40 15.92 -13.72
CA TYR A 43 0.32 15.34 -12.38
C TYR A 43 -0.98 14.57 -12.10
N LEU A 44 -2.06 14.87 -12.82
CA LEU A 44 -3.37 14.26 -12.57
C LEU A 44 -3.96 13.57 -13.80
N ALA A 45 -3.18 13.46 -14.89
CA ALA A 45 -3.62 12.88 -16.16
C ALA A 45 -4.99 13.43 -16.61
N GLY A 46 -5.17 14.77 -16.48
CA GLY A 46 -6.40 15.47 -16.83
C GLY A 46 -7.65 15.00 -16.09
N ARG A 47 -7.50 14.25 -15.01
CA ARG A 47 -8.58 13.62 -14.23
C ARG A 47 -9.50 12.73 -15.09
N LYS A 48 -8.93 11.98 -16.04
CA LYS A 48 -9.66 11.14 -17.01
C LYS A 48 -9.46 9.64 -16.81
N MET A 49 -8.71 9.22 -15.78
CA MET A 49 -8.27 7.85 -15.63
C MET A 49 -9.37 6.93 -15.10
N PRO A 50 -9.46 5.69 -15.64
CA PRO A 50 -10.37 4.69 -15.12
C PRO A 50 -9.84 4.05 -13.84
N GLY A 51 -10.72 3.58 -12.95
CA GLY A 51 -10.36 3.01 -11.65
C GLY A 51 -9.49 1.76 -11.73
N TRP A 52 -9.68 0.90 -12.73
CA TRP A 52 -8.89 -0.33 -12.90
C TRP A 52 -7.41 -0.03 -13.23
N LEU A 53 -7.15 0.97 -14.05
CA LEU A 53 -5.77 1.35 -14.43
C LEU A 53 -5.04 1.96 -13.23
N ASN A 54 -5.74 2.82 -12.48
CA ASN A 54 -5.22 3.37 -11.21
C ASN A 54 -5.02 2.26 -10.17
N GLY A 55 -5.93 1.28 -10.08
CA GLY A 55 -5.79 0.12 -9.19
C GLY A 55 -4.60 -0.77 -9.54
N MET A 56 -4.37 -1.02 -10.83
CA MET A 56 -3.16 -1.72 -11.30
C MET A 56 -1.89 -0.96 -10.91
N SER A 57 -1.89 0.35 -11.06
CA SER A 57 -0.76 1.20 -10.65
C SER A 57 -0.53 1.14 -9.14
N VAL A 58 -1.59 1.17 -8.31
CA VAL A 58 -1.47 0.99 -6.84
C VAL A 58 -0.85 -0.36 -6.51
N ALA A 59 -1.32 -1.44 -7.12
CA ALA A 59 -0.79 -2.79 -6.90
C ALA A 59 0.68 -2.90 -7.33
N ALA A 60 1.03 -2.41 -8.52
CA ALA A 60 2.40 -2.44 -9.02
C ALA A 60 3.35 -1.60 -8.15
N THR A 61 2.90 -0.43 -7.67
CA THR A 61 3.68 0.44 -6.77
C THR A 61 3.90 -0.18 -5.39
N ALA A 62 2.93 -0.94 -4.87
CA ALA A 62 3.06 -1.62 -3.59
C ALA A 62 4.03 -2.82 -3.65
N LEU A 63 4.30 -3.34 -4.83
CA LEU A 63 5.27 -4.40 -5.08
C LEU A 63 6.64 -3.80 -5.44
N ASN A 64 7.38 -3.42 -4.42
CA ASN A 64 8.77 -3.03 -4.60
C ASN A 64 9.68 -4.27 -4.66
N SER A 65 10.93 -4.14 -5.12
CA SER A 65 11.84 -5.28 -5.31
C SER A 65 12.25 -6.00 -4.02
N ASP A 66 12.21 -5.31 -2.87
CA ASP A 66 12.44 -5.89 -1.53
C ASP A 66 11.27 -6.78 -1.07
N VAL A 67 10.09 -6.62 -1.66
CA VAL A 67 8.87 -7.36 -1.29
C VAL A 67 9.01 -8.85 -1.61
N ALA A 68 9.64 -9.23 -2.72
CA ALA A 68 9.78 -10.63 -3.11
C ALA A 68 10.63 -11.45 -2.12
N PRO A 69 11.85 -11.03 -1.73
CA PRO A 69 12.62 -11.69 -0.66
C PRO A 69 11.89 -11.70 0.67
N LEU A 70 11.26 -10.58 1.06
CA LEU A 70 10.52 -10.46 2.32
C LEU A 70 9.38 -11.48 2.41
N TYR A 71 8.52 -11.54 1.39
CA TYR A 71 7.35 -12.41 1.42
C TYR A 71 7.70 -13.90 1.29
N CYS A 72 8.72 -14.23 0.50
CA CYS A 72 9.26 -15.57 0.47
C CYS A 72 9.83 -15.97 1.85
N GLY A 73 10.61 -15.08 2.48
CA GLY A 73 11.18 -15.31 3.81
C GLY A 73 10.14 -15.45 4.92
N ILE A 74 8.99 -14.78 4.79
CA ILE A 74 7.85 -14.98 5.70
C ILE A 74 7.19 -16.34 5.42
N ALA A 75 6.97 -16.67 4.15
CA ALA A 75 6.29 -17.90 3.76
C ALA A 75 7.03 -19.15 4.22
N VAL A 76 8.37 -19.17 4.19
CA VAL A 76 9.15 -20.34 4.67
C VAL A 76 9.00 -20.59 6.17
N VAL A 77 8.78 -19.57 7.01
CA VAL A 77 8.62 -19.73 8.47
C VAL A 77 7.16 -19.78 8.94
N THR A 78 6.21 -19.52 8.05
CA THR A 78 4.77 -19.52 8.37
C THR A 78 3.99 -20.54 7.57
N GLY A 79 4.59 -21.15 6.56
CA GLY A 79 3.87 -22.02 5.63
C GLY A 79 2.78 -21.26 4.87
N LEU A 80 1.71 -21.95 4.51
CA LEU A 80 0.54 -21.39 3.81
C LEU A 80 -0.20 -20.32 4.61
N SER A 81 -0.16 -20.40 5.94
CA SER A 81 -0.76 -19.37 6.80
C SER A 81 -0.14 -17.99 6.61
N GLY A 82 1.02 -17.90 5.97
CA GLY A 82 1.68 -16.65 5.57
C GLY A 82 0.80 -15.69 4.78
N CYS A 83 -0.24 -16.18 4.09
CA CYS A 83 -1.21 -15.31 3.41
C CYS A 83 -1.88 -14.30 4.36
N TRP A 84 -2.04 -14.61 5.64
CA TRP A 84 -2.57 -13.68 6.63
C TRP A 84 -1.64 -12.49 6.90
N PHE A 85 -0.36 -12.59 6.52
CA PHE A 85 0.56 -11.47 6.62
C PHE A 85 0.11 -10.27 5.79
N PHE A 86 -0.22 -10.46 4.52
CA PHE A 86 -0.72 -9.36 3.68
C PHE A 86 -2.21 -9.09 3.87
N LEU A 87 -3.03 -10.10 4.15
CA LEU A 87 -4.44 -9.90 4.48
C LEU A 87 -4.61 -8.96 5.67
N SER A 88 -3.79 -9.11 6.72
CA SER A 88 -3.86 -8.26 7.90
C SER A 88 -3.37 -6.83 7.67
N ARG A 89 -2.43 -6.61 6.74
CA ARG A 89 -1.81 -5.31 6.51
C ARG A 89 -2.50 -4.48 5.44
N PHE A 90 -3.11 -5.12 4.46
CA PHE A 90 -3.71 -4.42 3.32
C PHE A 90 -5.23 -4.62 3.24
N GLY A 91 -5.76 -5.82 3.47
CA GLY A 91 -7.12 -6.19 3.12
C GLY A 91 -8.20 -5.26 3.66
N MET A 92 -8.38 -5.20 4.96
CA MET A 92 -9.41 -4.34 5.54
C MET A 92 -9.12 -2.86 5.30
N ALA A 93 -7.84 -2.44 5.34
CA ALA A 93 -7.45 -1.04 5.19
C ALA A 93 -7.77 -0.49 3.79
N LEU A 94 -7.44 -1.22 2.72
CA LEU A 94 -7.71 -0.81 1.34
C LEU A 94 -9.21 -0.77 1.05
N LEU A 95 -9.98 -1.73 1.57
CA LEU A 95 -11.44 -1.73 1.41
C LEU A 95 -12.10 -0.57 2.16
N LEU A 96 -11.68 -0.29 3.39
CA LEU A 96 -12.17 0.86 4.14
C LEU A 96 -11.82 2.18 3.42
N ALA A 97 -10.60 2.30 2.91
CA ALA A 97 -10.17 3.46 2.11
C ALA A 97 -11.04 3.64 0.87
N ALA A 98 -11.27 2.56 0.11
CA ALA A 98 -12.07 2.57 -1.12
C ALA A 98 -13.54 2.91 -0.86
N ILE A 99 -14.15 2.29 0.14
CA ILE A 99 -15.59 2.35 0.37
C ILE A 99 -15.99 3.60 1.14
N LEU A 100 -15.26 3.94 2.21
CA LEU A 100 -15.64 5.06 3.08
C LEU A 100 -15.10 6.41 2.61
N PHE A 101 -13.90 6.44 2.00
CA PHE A 101 -13.17 7.69 1.80
C PHE A 101 -12.91 8.07 0.34
N ALA A 102 -12.67 7.12 -0.57
CA ALA A 102 -12.21 7.42 -1.94
C ALA A 102 -13.14 8.36 -2.71
N VAL A 103 -14.46 8.16 -2.61
CA VAL A 103 -15.47 9.05 -3.22
C VAL A 103 -15.29 10.49 -2.75
N ARG A 104 -15.11 10.70 -1.45
CA ARG A 104 -14.98 12.03 -0.83
C ARG A 104 -13.67 12.70 -1.17
N TRP A 105 -12.58 11.94 -1.16
CA TRP A 105 -11.28 12.43 -1.61
C TRP A 105 -11.35 12.97 -3.03
N ARG A 106 -12.02 12.24 -3.94
CA ARG A 106 -12.16 12.68 -5.33
C ARG A 106 -13.06 13.91 -5.47
N GLN A 107 -14.14 14.00 -4.67
CA GLN A 107 -15.11 15.10 -4.71
C GLN A 107 -14.54 16.44 -4.25
N MET A 108 -13.59 16.44 -3.32
CA MET A 108 -12.96 17.69 -2.85
C MET A 108 -12.26 18.47 -3.96
N GLY A 109 -11.93 17.85 -5.10
CA GLY A 109 -11.28 18.51 -6.23
C GLY A 109 -9.84 18.93 -5.97
N ILE A 110 -9.25 18.52 -4.85
CA ILE A 110 -7.86 18.82 -4.48
C ILE A 110 -6.85 18.19 -5.44
N ARG A 111 -5.63 18.69 -5.41
CA ARG A 111 -4.51 18.21 -6.24
C ARG A 111 -3.64 17.21 -5.51
N THR A 112 -3.48 17.40 -4.20
CA THR A 112 -2.59 16.62 -3.33
C THR A 112 -3.28 16.34 -2.00
N GLY A 113 -2.89 15.25 -1.31
CA GLY A 113 -3.45 14.91 -0.01
C GLY A 113 -3.21 15.98 1.07
N PRO A 114 -2.01 16.57 1.19
CA PRO A 114 -1.76 17.64 2.16
C PRO A 114 -2.62 18.90 1.97
N GLU A 115 -3.14 19.17 0.77
CA GLU A 115 -4.08 20.28 0.53
C GLU A 115 -5.36 20.16 1.37
N PHE A 116 -5.72 18.95 1.79
CA PHE A 116 -6.82 18.69 2.72
C PHE A 116 -6.71 19.52 4.01
N PHE A 117 -5.51 19.68 4.54
CA PHE A 117 -5.30 20.44 5.77
C PHE A 117 -5.63 21.93 5.61
N HIS A 118 -5.43 22.47 4.41
CA HIS A 118 -5.86 23.83 4.09
C HIS A 118 -7.39 23.97 4.10
N LEU A 119 -8.09 23.01 3.51
CA LEU A 119 -9.56 23.01 3.50
C LEU A 119 -10.12 22.73 4.90
N ARG A 120 -9.47 21.86 5.67
CA ARG A 120 -9.99 21.41 6.98
C ARG A 120 -9.74 22.40 8.10
N PHE A 121 -8.61 23.11 8.08
CA PHE A 121 -8.17 24.02 9.14
C PHE A 121 -8.12 25.48 8.71
N GLY A 122 -8.45 25.81 7.47
CA GLY A 122 -8.46 27.15 6.92
C GLY A 122 -7.12 27.65 6.40
N ALA A 123 -7.15 28.75 5.66
CA ALA A 123 -6.00 29.33 4.95
C ALA A 123 -4.85 29.77 5.86
N GLY A 124 -5.13 30.11 7.12
CA GLY A 124 -4.11 30.50 8.10
C GLY A 124 -3.17 29.37 8.54
N ASN A 125 -3.56 28.11 8.35
CA ASN A 125 -2.81 26.95 8.84
C ASN A 125 -1.86 26.37 7.79
N ARG A 126 -0.98 27.21 7.23
CA ARG A 126 0.06 26.78 6.26
C ARG A 126 0.99 25.71 6.84
N PHE A 127 1.24 25.75 8.15
CA PHE A 127 2.14 24.82 8.83
C PHE A 127 1.70 23.35 8.67
N ALA A 128 0.42 23.03 8.92
CA ALA A 128 -0.08 21.67 8.78
C ALA A 128 0.10 21.11 7.36
N ARG A 129 -0.17 21.94 6.36
CA ARG A 129 -0.03 21.61 4.95
C ARG A 129 1.43 21.34 4.58
N VAL A 130 2.34 22.26 4.91
CA VAL A 130 3.78 22.15 4.64
C VAL A 130 4.39 20.99 5.40
N TYR A 131 4.10 20.86 6.70
CA TYR A 131 4.59 19.77 7.53
C TYR A 131 4.14 18.39 6.99
N SER A 132 2.86 18.24 6.69
CA SER A 132 2.31 16.98 6.16
C SER A 132 2.92 16.62 4.80
N SER A 133 3.20 17.63 3.97
CA SER A 133 3.88 17.44 2.69
C SER A 133 5.32 16.96 2.88
N LEU A 134 6.09 17.64 3.72
CA LEU A 134 7.48 17.27 3.99
C LEU A 134 7.58 15.88 4.62
N THR A 135 6.72 15.55 5.58
CA THR A 135 6.70 14.22 6.20
C THR A 135 6.27 13.14 5.20
N SER A 136 5.30 13.41 4.34
CA SER A 136 4.89 12.47 3.29
C SER A 136 6.04 12.16 2.34
N VAL A 137 6.78 13.17 1.91
CA VAL A 137 7.91 12.96 0.98
C VAL A 137 9.10 12.32 1.69
N LEU A 138 9.56 12.92 2.80
CA LEU A 138 10.82 12.51 3.44
C LEU A 138 10.70 11.17 4.18
N ILE A 139 9.53 10.88 4.75
CA ILE A 139 9.31 9.69 5.58
C ILE A 139 8.50 8.63 4.84
N GLY A 140 7.49 9.07 4.07
CA GLY A 140 6.60 8.17 3.36
C GLY A 140 7.15 7.70 2.02
N MET A 141 7.95 8.50 1.29
CA MET A 141 8.36 8.17 -0.09
C MET A 141 9.84 7.80 -0.20
N VAL A 142 10.71 8.59 0.41
CA VAL A 142 12.17 8.39 0.32
C VAL A 142 12.63 7.01 0.83
N PRO A 143 12.14 6.47 1.97
CA PRO A 143 12.51 5.13 2.42
C PRO A 143 12.06 4.03 1.46
N TRP A 144 10.89 4.17 0.83
CA TRP A 144 10.41 3.21 -0.17
C TRP A 144 11.28 3.18 -1.43
N ILE A 145 11.76 4.36 -1.89
CA ILE A 145 12.74 4.45 -2.97
C ILE A 145 14.03 3.72 -2.57
N GLY A 146 14.52 3.96 -1.35
CA GLY A 146 15.72 3.32 -0.81
C GLY A 146 15.58 1.79 -0.70
N ALA A 147 14.45 1.30 -0.17
CA ALA A 147 14.17 -0.13 -0.06
C ALA A 147 14.19 -0.81 -1.45
N GLY A 148 13.56 -0.20 -2.45
CA GLY A 148 13.60 -0.71 -3.82
C GLY A 148 15.00 -0.78 -4.42
N LEU A 149 15.82 0.25 -4.22
CA LEU A 149 17.21 0.25 -4.69
C LEU A 149 18.07 -0.79 -3.99
N ILE A 150 17.84 -1.05 -2.70
CA ILE A 150 18.50 -2.14 -1.96
C ILE A 150 18.02 -3.49 -2.48
N GLY A 151 16.72 -3.69 -2.62
CA GLY A 151 16.14 -4.94 -3.08
C GLY A 151 16.66 -5.35 -4.46
N ILE A 152 16.73 -4.43 -5.43
CA ILE A 152 17.28 -4.75 -6.75
C ILE A 152 18.79 -5.05 -6.69
N HIS A 153 19.54 -4.36 -5.83
CA HIS A 153 20.95 -4.64 -5.64
C HIS A 153 21.18 -6.06 -5.13
N LEU A 154 20.41 -6.49 -4.11
CA LEU A 154 20.56 -7.83 -3.53
C LEU A 154 20.34 -8.97 -4.53
N VAL A 155 19.52 -8.76 -5.55
CA VAL A 155 19.21 -9.78 -6.56
C VAL A 155 20.03 -9.59 -7.84
N ALA A 156 20.17 -8.37 -8.32
CA ALA A 156 20.85 -8.09 -9.60
C ALA A 156 22.39 -8.09 -9.45
N ALA A 157 22.93 -7.67 -8.31
CA ALA A 157 24.38 -7.60 -8.10
C ALA A 157 25.09 -8.95 -8.27
N PRO A 158 24.60 -10.05 -7.69
CA PRO A 158 25.22 -11.37 -7.92
C PRO A 158 25.12 -11.86 -9.36
N ILE A 159 24.13 -11.38 -10.13
CA ILE A 159 23.91 -11.77 -11.53
C ILE A 159 24.85 -11.01 -12.47
N PHE A 160 25.04 -9.71 -12.20
CA PHE A 160 25.83 -8.80 -13.05
C PHE A 160 27.22 -8.52 -12.51
N GLY A 161 27.61 -9.09 -11.36
CA GLY A 161 28.93 -8.86 -10.76
C GLY A 161 29.11 -7.44 -10.20
N ILE A 162 28.05 -6.80 -9.72
CA ILE A 162 28.08 -5.45 -9.15
C ILE A 162 28.19 -5.53 -7.62
N ASP A 163 29.39 -5.41 -7.08
CA ASP A 163 29.63 -5.56 -5.63
C ASP A 163 29.21 -4.32 -4.81
N SER A 164 29.15 -3.16 -5.44
CA SER A 164 28.90 -1.89 -4.74
C SER A 164 27.44 -1.44 -4.87
N LYS A 165 26.75 -1.25 -3.73
CA LYS A 165 25.41 -0.62 -3.66
C LYS A 165 25.42 0.78 -4.30
N ALA A 166 26.49 1.55 -4.13
CA ALA A 166 26.61 2.89 -4.70
C ALA A 166 26.60 2.85 -6.23
N VAL A 167 27.25 1.85 -6.86
CA VAL A 167 27.25 1.70 -8.32
C VAL A 167 25.85 1.38 -8.81
N THR A 168 25.12 0.46 -8.17
CA THR A 168 23.72 0.17 -8.52
C THR A 168 22.86 1.43 -8.44
N LEU A 169 23.01 2.20 -7.37
CA LEU A 169 22.28 3.44 -7.14
C LEU A 169 22.58 4.50 -8.20
N LEU A 170 23.86 4.69 -8.56
CA LEU A 170 24.31 5.64 -9.59
C LEU A 170 23.86 5.26 -11.00
N ILE A 171 23.59 4.00 -11.26
CA ILE A 171 23.06 3.55 -12.57
C ILE A 171 21.54 3.65 -12.61
N VAL A 172 20.86 3.08 -11.62
CA VAL A 172 19.40 2.89 -11.63
C VAL A 172 18.66 4.21 -11.41
N LEU A 173 19.07 5.00 -10.41
CA LEU A 173 18.34 6.21 -10.03
C LEU A 173 18.32 7.31 -11.09
N PRO A 174 19.44 7.66 -11.76
CA PRO A 174 19.42 8.62 -12.86
C PRO A 174 18.59 8.15 -14.05
N LEU A 175 18.70 6.87 -14.42
CA LEU A 175 17.92 6.28 -15.51
C LEU A 175 16.41 6.45 -15.24
N LEU A 176 15.97 6.11 -14.04
CA LEU A 176 14.59 6.23 -13.63
C LEU A 176 14.13 7.69 -13.53
N THR A 177 14.98 8.59 -13.05
CA THR A 177 14.65 10.01 -12.93
C THR A 177 14.38 10.63 -14.30
N VAL A 178 15.24 10.34 -15.31
CA VAL A 178 15.04 10.81 -16.69
C VAL A 178 13.75 10.26 -17.29
N TYR A 179 13.46 8.99 -17.06
CA TYR A 179 12.23 8.35 -17.49
C TYR A 179 10.97 9.05 -16.90
N VAL A 180 10.93 9.27 -15.59
CA VAL A 180 9.78 9.92 -14.90
C VAL A 180 9.63 11.37 -15.32
N TRP A 181 10.73 12.07 -15.55
CA TRP A 181 10.75 13.47 -16.01
C TRP A 181 9.93 13.70 -17.28
N THR A 182 9.98 12.72 -18.20
CA THR A 182 9.29 12.82 -19.50
C THR A 182 7.86 12.29 -19.45
N SER A 183 7.58 11.32 -18.58
CA SER A 183 6.34 10.53 -18.60
C SER A 183 5.09 11.29 -18.14
N GLY A 184 5.17 12.06 -17.05
CA GLY A 184 3.97 12.52 -16.34
C GLY A 184 3.12 11.35 -15.81
N LEU A 185 2.02 11.63 -15.08
CA LEU A 185 1.21 10.58 -14.47
C LEU A 185 0.60 9.62 -15.50
N ALA A 186 0.13 10.11 -16.62
CA ALA A 186 -0.50 9.25 -17.63
C ALA A 186 0.48 8.21 -18.21
N GLY A 187 1.74 8.62 -18.45
CA GLY A 187 2.80 7.70 -18.86
C GLY A 187 3.15 6.70 -17.74
N VAL A 188 3.25 7.16 -16.49
CA VAL A 188 3.49 6.31 -15.33
C VAL A 188 2.39 5.24 -15.19
N LEU A 189 1.12 5.58 -15.32
CA LEU A 189 0.01 4.62 -15.23
C LEU A 189 0.07 3.53 -16.31
N LEU A 190 0.43 3.87 -17.54
CA LEU A 190 0.58 2.90 -18.62
C LEU A 190 1.79 1.98 -18.41
N THR A 191 2.89 2.52 -17.94
CA THR A 191 4.07 1.71 -17.63
C THR A 191 3.85 0.85 -16.40
N ASP A 192 3.15 1.35 -15.36
CA ASP A 192 2.77 0.55 -14.19
C ASP A 192 1.87 -0.64 -14.60
N ALA A 193 0.98 -0.46 -15.57
CA ALA A 193 0.17 -1.55 -16.11
C ALA A 193 1.03 -2.61 -16.80
N LEU A 194 1.96 -2.22 -17.68
CA LEU A 194 2.93 -3.14 -18.29
C LEU A 194 3.75 -3.85 -17.22
N GLN A 195 4.28 -3.10 -16.26
CA GLN A 195 5.09 -3.60 -15.15
C GLN A 195 4.33 -4.62 -14.31
N GLY A 196 3.07 -4.33 -13.98
CA GLY A 196 2.20 -5.25 -13.28
C GLY A 196 2.00 -6.58 -14.03
N PHE A 197 1.81 -6.53 -15.35
CA PHE A 197 1.71 -7.75 -16.17
C PHE A 197 3.02 -8.55 -16.22
N VAL A 198 4.18 -7.87 -16.30
CA VAL A 198 5.49 -8.54 -16.28
C VAL A 198 5.73 -9.24 -14.94
N ILE A 199 5.38 -8.58 -13.82
CA ILE A 199 5.48 -9.17 -12.48
C ILE A 199 4.56 -10.40 -12.36
N LEU A 200 3.30 -10.28 -12.78
CA LEU A 200 2.36 -11.41 -12.78
C LEU A 200 2.88 -12.58 -13.61
N ALA A 201 3.41 -12.32 -14.80
CA ALA A 201 3.94 -13.36 -15.67
C ALA A 201 5.15 -14.09 -15.04
N ALA A 202 6.11 -13.35 -14.48
CA ALA A 202 7.27 -13.92 -13.82
C ALA A 202 6.87 -14.79 -12.61
N ASN A 203 5.96 -14.29 -11.78
CA ASN A 203 5.46 -15.01 -10.62
C ASN A 203 4.68 -16.27 -11.03
N LEU A 204 3.88 -16.21 -12.09
CA LEU A 204 3.14 -17.35 -12.61
C LEU A 204 4.09 -18.44 -13.14
N VAL A 205 5.18 -18.05 -13.82
CA VAL A 205 6.23 -18.98 -14.26
C VAL A 205 6.84 -19.70 -13.07
N MET A 206 7.13 -19.00 -11.97
CA MET A 206 7.70 -19.61 -10.76
C MET A 206 6.71 -20.56 -10.09
N VAL A 207 5.44 -20.17 -9.93
CA VAL A 207 4.36 -21.02 -9.41
C VAL A 207 4.25 -22.32 -10.23
N GLY A 208 4.20 -22.17 -11.56
CA GLY A 208 4.13 -23.31 -12.48
C GLY A 208 5.38 -24.22 -12.43
N ALA A 209 6.57 -23.62 -12.33
CA ALA A 209 7.83 -24.36 -12.26
C ALA A 209 7.93 -25.24 -10.99
N VAL A 210 7.51 -24.74 -9.85
CA VAL A 210 7.45 -25.52 -8.61
C VAL A 210 6.46 -26.68 -8.76
N LEU A 211 5.23 -26.42 -9.22
CA LEU A 211 4.24 -27.47 -9.43
C LEU A 211 4.72 -28.52 -10.42
N TRP A 212 5.40 -28.10 -11.48
CA TRP A 212 5.97 -29.04 -12.48
C TRP A 212 6.99 -29.99 -11.85
N VAL A 213 7.88 -29.48 -11.01
CA VAL A 213 8.95 -30.26 -10.33
C VAL A 213 8.36 -31.35 -9.42
N PHE A 214 7.25 -31.03 -8.73
CA PHE A 214 6.61 -31.97 -7.80
C PHE A 214 5.45 -32.76 -8.39
N GLY A 215 5.20 -32.69 -9.71
CA GLY A 215 4.11 -33.43 -10.36
C GLY A 215 2.71 -32.93 -10.02
N GLY A 216 2.59 -31.63 -9.64
CA GLY A 216 1.33 -30.96 -9.34
C GLY A 216 1.09 -30.69 -7.86
N PRO A 217 -0.10 -30.15 -7.52
CA PRO A 217 -0.44 -29.74 -6.16
C PRO A 217 -0.35 -30.87 -5.13
N SER A 218 -0.88 -32.04 -5.41
CA SER A 218 -0.87 -33.19 -4.50
C SER A 218 0.55 -33.70 -4.26
N GLY A 219 1.38 -33.80 -5.32
CA GLY A 219 2.77 -34.20 -5.18
C GLY A 219 3.62 -33.21 -4.39
N LEU A 220 3.32 -31.92 -4.51
CA LEU A 220 3.94 -30.88 -3.66
C LEU A 220 3.58 -31.10 -2.18
N ALA A 221 2.30 -31.33 -1.86
CA ALA A 221 1.87 -31.58 -0.48
C ALA A 221 2.51 -32.82 0.11
N GLU A 222 2.56 -33.95 -0.66
CA GLU A 222 3.22 -35.20 -0.25
C GLU A 222 4.71 -34.98 0.00
N ALA A 223 5.38 -34.20 -0.85
CA ALA A 223 6.80 -33.86 -0.68
C ALA A 223 7.06 -33.03 0.59
N VAL A 224 6.22 -32.05 0.90
CA VAL A 224 6.30 -31.27 2.15
C VAL A 224 6.08 -32.17 3.36
N MET A 225 5.05 -33.01 3.34
CA MET A 225 4.75 -33.95 4.44
C MET A 225 5.89 -34.94 4.67
N SER A 226 6.48 -35.47 3.60
CA SER A 226 7.59 -36.41 3.65
C SER A 226 8.87 -35.76 4.20
N ALA A 227 9.17 -34.53 3.78
CA ALA A 227 10.40 -33.84 4.17
C ALA A 227 10.34 -33.26 5.59
N ALA A 228 9.23 -32.65 6.00
CA ALA A 228 9.08 -31.99 7.29
C ALA A 228 8.53 -32.91 8.40
N GLY A 229 8.06 -34.09 8.06
CA GLY A 229 7.36 -35.00 8.96
C GLY A 229 5.89 -34.64 9.19
N PRO A 230 5.12 -35.53 9.87
CA PRO A 230 3.66 -35.38 9.95
C PRO A 230 3.21 -34.11 10.67
N GLU A 231 3.86 -33.74 11.75
CA GLU A 231 3.49 -32.59 12.57
C GLU A 231 3.83 -31.27 11.89
N ASN A 232 5.11 -31.06 11.54
CA ASN A 232 5.56 -29.85 10.85
C ASN A 232 4.97 -29.73 9.45
N GLY A 233 4.85 -30.84 8.71
CA GLY A 233 4.22 -30.85 7.39
C GLY A 233 2.76 -30.39 7.44
N ALA A 234 1.98 -30.86 8.40
CA ALA A 234 0.61 -30.42 8.61
C ALA A 234 0.54 -28.93 8.99
N ALA A 235 1.47 -28.45 9.83
CA ALA A 235 1.55 -27.04 10.20
C ALA A 235 1.90 -26.15 8.99
N ILE A 236 2.88 -26.55 8.17
CA ILE A 236 3.30 -25.85 6.94
C ILE A 236 2.14 -25.73 5.95
N LEU A 237 1.37 -26.81 5.76
CA LEU A 237 0.25 -26.88 4.81
C LEU A 237 -1.06 -26.31 5.37
N SER A 238 -1.08 -25.87 6.63
CA SER A 238 -2.24 -25.23 7.23
C SER A 238 -2.39 -23.79 6.76
N VAL A 239 -3.59 -23.42 6.31
CA VAL A 239 -3.94 -22.01 6.05
C VAL A 239 -4.33 -21.25 7.31
N LEU A 240 -4.49 -21.94 8.45
CA LEU A 240 -4.77 -21.30 9.73
C LEU A 240 -3.45 -20.95 10.44
N PRO A 241 -3.31 -19.72 10.95
CA PRO A 241 -2.10 -19.32 11.66
C PRO A 241 -1.96 -20.10 12.96
N GLN A 242 -0.74 -20.56 13.22
CA GLN A 242 -0.41 -21.24 14.48
C GLN A 242 -0.30 -20.20 15.62
N ALA A 243 -0.80 -20.54 16.80
CA ALA A 243 -0.82 -19.60 17.94
C ALA A 243 0.58 -19.24 18.46
N ASP A 244 1.51 -20.17 18.31
CA ASP A 244 2.91 -20.09 18.75
C ASP A 244 3.89 -19.65 17.65
N ASN A 245 3.38 -19.36 16.44
CA ASN A 245 4.26 -18.92 15.36
C ASN A 245 4.90 -17.55 15.68
N PRO A 246 6.25 -17.45 15.69
CA PRO A 246 6.95 -16.25 16.10
C PRO A 246 6.73 -15.04 15.19
N VAL A 247 6.30 -15.24 13.96
CA VAL A 247 6.15 -14.18 12.95
C VAL A 247 4.71 -13.79 12.74
N LEU A 248 3.78 -14.75 12.90
CA LEU A 248 2.38 -14.58 12.48
C LEU A 248 1.43 -15.32 13.44
N SER A 249 1.21 -14.75 14.61
CA SER A 249 0.19 -15.22 15.54
C SER A 249 -1.19 -14.61 15.25
N PRO A 250 -2.31 -15.21 15.69
CA PRO A 250 -3.64 -14.61 15.58
C PRO A 250 -3.73 -13.21 16.21
N LEU A 251 -3.02 -12.98 17.32
CA LEU A 251 -2.95 -11.67 17.98
C LEU A 251 -2.24 -10.65 17.09
N SER A 252 -1.11 -11.02 16.45
CA SER A 252 -0.38 -10.13 15.55
C SER A 252 -1.21 -9.77 14.32
N ILE A 253 -1.95 -10.71 13.75
CA ILE A 253 -2.88 -10.49 12.65
C ILE A 253 -3.93 -9.44 13.04
N PHE A 254 -4.60 -9.63 14.16
CA PHE A 254 -5.62 -8.70 14.65
C PHE A 254 -5.03 -7.30 14.92
N ALA A 255 -3.89 -7.23 15.61
CA ALA A 255 -3.22 -5.97 15.91
C ALA A 255 -2.85 -5.19 14.65
N TRP A 256 -2.28 -5.86 13.64
CA TRP A 256 -1.97 -5.24 12.35
C TRP A 256 -3.22 -4.78 11.61
N MET A 257 -4.29 -5.58 11.57
CA MET A 257 -5.56 -5.16 10.95
C MET A 257 -6.08 -3.86 11.58
N VAL A 258 -6.04 -3.75 12.92
CA VAL A 258 -6.47 -2.53 13.62
C VAL A 258 -5.55 -1.35 13.29
N ILE A 259 -4.22 -1.51 13.45
CA ILE A 259 -3.23 -0.44 13.25
C ILE A 259 -3.34 0.14 11.83
N VAL A 260 -3.38 -0.71 10.81
CA VAL A 260 -3.35 -0.24 9.41
C VAL A 260 -4.72 0.31 8.99
N SER A 261 -5.82 -0.29 9.50
CA SER A 261 -7.18 0.19 9.21
C SER A 261 -7.42 1.61 9.73
N VAL A 262 -6.78 1.99 10.84
CA VAL A 262 -6.83 3.37 11.36
C VAL A 262 -6.20 4.39 10.39
N GLY A 263 -5.29 3.95 9.51
CA GLY A 263 -4.71 4.79 8.46
C GLY A 263 -5.58 4.96 7.20
N ALA A 264 -6.63 4.16 7.03
CA ALA A 264 -7.44 4.10 5.80
C ALA A 264 -8.10 5.42 5.38
N GLY A 265 -8.31 6.36 6.32
CA GLY A 265 -8.86 7.69 6.05
C GLY A 265 -7.89 8.67 5.39
N SER A 266 -6.61 8.32 5.27
CA SER A 266 -5.57 9.19 4.72
C SER A 266 -5.38 8.95 3.21
N ALA A 267 -5.19 10.02 2.45
CA ALA A 267 -4.74 9.97 1.05
C ALA A 267 -3.56 10.93 0.84
N VAL A 268 -2.72 11.07 1.86
CA VAL A 268 -1.54 11.95 1.84
C VAL A 268 -0.39 11.29 1.07
N GLY A 269 -0.39 9.96 0.96
CA GLY A 269 0.58 9.19 0.19
C GLY A 269 0.33 9.18 -1.32
N ALA A 270 1.18 8.51 -2.05
CA ALA A 270 1.14 8.41 -3.51
C ALA A 270 -0.18 7.83 -4.05
N ASP A 271 -0.84 6.97 -3.29
CA ASP A 271 -2.16 6.40 -3.65
C ASP A 271 -3.24 7.47 -3.78
N GLY A 272 -3.13 8.58 -3.04
CA GLY A 272 -4.02 9.73 -3.17
C GLY A 272 -4.05 10.29 -4.59
N GLN A 273 -2.89 10.39 -5.26
CA GLN A 273 -2.80 10.88 -6.63
C GLN A 273 -3.68 10.04 -7.59
N ARG A 274 -3.73 8.72 -7.39
CA ARG A 274 -4.56 7.82 -8.19
C ARG A 274 -6.05 8.10 -7.99
N LEU A 275 -6.47 8.41 -6.77
CA LEU A 275 -7.85 8.80 -6.49
C LEU A 275 -8.19 10.13 -7.17
N PHE A 276 -7.30 11.13 -7.08
CA PHE A 276 -7.54 12.48 -7.65
C PHE A 276 -7.55 12.49 -9.18
N SER A 277 -6.83 11.56 -9.83
CA SER A 277 -6.75 11.43 -11.28
C SER A 277 -7.95 10.71 -11.92
N CYS A 278 -8.83 10.09 -11.14
CA CYS A 278 -9.99 9.36 -11.65
C CYS A 278 -10.98 10.27 -12.37
N ARG A 279 -11.61 9.75 -13.43
CA ARG A 279 -12.63 10.45 -14.22
C ARG A 279 -13.95 10.71 -13.46
N SER A 280 -14.22 9.93 -12.41
CA SER A 280 -15.40 10.12 -11.56
C SER A 280 -15.14 9.61 -10.14
N SER A 281 -16.00 10.01 -9.20
CA SER A 281 -15.96 9.52 -7.82
C SER A 281 -16.25 8.02 -7.72
N HIS A 282 -17.09 7.48 -8.61
CA HIS A 282 -17.35 6.05 -8.70
C HIS A 282 -16.08 5.26 -9.14
N GLU A 283 -15.31 5.79 -10.10
CA GLU A 283 -14.05 5.18 -10.51
C GLU A 283 -12.99 5.27 -9.38
N ALA A 284 -12.99 6.34 -8.58
CA ALA A 284 -12.10 6.45 -7.42
C ALA A 284 -12.37 5.34 -6.37
N ALA A 285 -13.63 5.00 -6.12
CA ALA A 285 -13.97 3.87 -5.23
C ALA A 285 -13.46 2.52 -5.76
N LYS A 286 -13.39 2.35 -7.08
CA LYS A 286 -12.89 1.11 -7.69
C LYS A 286 -11.37 0.97 -7.62
N VAL A 287 -10.61 2.05 -7.42
CA VAL A 287 -9.14 2.01 -7.36
C VAL A 287 -8.67 1.04 -6.27
N GLY A 288 -9.16 1.19 -5.03
CA GLY A 288 -8.75 0.31 -3.94
C GLY A 288 -9.18 -1.14 -4.15
N ILE A 289 -10.36 -1.39 -4.73
CA ILE A 289 -10.85 -2.76 -4.99
C ILE A 289 -9.98 -3.46 -6.04
N TRP A 290 -9.73 -2.82 -7.17
CA TRP A 290 -8.84 -3.37 -8.20
C TRP A 290 -7.41 -3.50 -7.68
N GLY A 291 -6.94 -2.48 -6.96
CA GLY A 291 -5.61 -2.50 -6.35
C GLY A 291 -5.43 -3.70 -5.41
N GLU A 292 -6.41 -3.96 -4.55
CA GLU A 292 -6.36 -5.08 -3.61
C GLU A 292 -6.38 -6.44 -4.30
N VAL A 293 -7.33 -6.66 -5.22
CA VAL A 293 -7.44 -7.95 -5.93
C VAL A 293 -6.15 -8.28 -6.70
N ILE A 294 -5.60 -7.28 -7.41
CA ILE A 294 -4.39 -7.45 -8.20
C ILE A 294 -3.17 -7.65 -7.28
N LEU A 295 -3.03 -6.80 -6.25
CA LEU A 295 -1.93 -6.89 -5.28
C LEU A 295 -1.91 -8.26 -4.61
N PHE A 296 -3.06 -8.76 -4.17
CA PHE A 296 -3.12 -10.04 -3.47
C PHE A 296 -2.83 -11.22 -4.39
N ALA A 297 -3.25 -11.17 -5.65
CA ALA A 297 -2.83 -12.15 -6.64
C ALA A 297 -1.29 -12.17 -6.79
N MET A 298 -0.67 -10.99 -6.88
CA MET A 298 0.79 -10.86 -6.99
C MET A 298 1.51 -11.38 -5.74
N LEU A 299 1.09 -10.95 -4.54
CA LEU A 299 1.70 -11.33 -3.26
C LEU A 299 1.57 -12.84 -3.01
N LEU A 300 0.40 -13.39 -3.32
CA LEU A 300 0.17 -14.82 -3.18
C LEU A 300 1.11 -15.63 -4.07
N MET A 301 1.28 -15.23 -5.34
CA MET A 301 2.20 -15.87 -6.26
C MET A 301 3.68 -15.73 -5.86
N LEU A 302 4.05 -14.77 -5.03
CA LEU A 302 5.39 -14.67 -4.43
C LEU A 302 5.58 -15.64 -3.26
N MET A 303 4.51 -15.92 -2.51
CA MET A 303 4.57 -16.76 -1.30
C MET A 303 4.43 -18.26 -1.62
N LEU A 304 3.51 -18.64 -2.51
CA LEU A 304 3.21 -20.05 -2.78
C LEU A 304 4.42 -20.89 -3.20
N PRO A 305 5.34 -20.41 -4.06
CA PRO A 305 6.52 -21.18 -4.45
C PRO A 305 7.46 -21.56 -3.28
N ALA A 306 7.39 -20.83 -2.15
CA ALA A 306 8.15 -21.16 -0.95
C ALA A 306 7.81 -22.55 -0.38
N MET A 307 6.62 -23.08 -0.66
CA MET A 307 6.26 -24.46 -0.30
C MET A 307 7.16 -25.48 -1.00
N GLY A 308 7.57 -25.21 -2.25
CA GLY A 308 8.55 -26.03 -2.96
C GLY A 308 9.93 -26.00 -2.29
N LEU A 309 10.33 -24.84 -1.76
CA LEU A 309 11.58 -24.75 -1.01
C LEU A 309 11.51 -25.56 0.28
N LEU A 310 10.40 -25.49 1.03
CA LEU A 310 10.18 -26.28 2.25
C LEU A 310 10.09 -27.79 1.98
N ALA A 311 9.62 -28.19 0.80
CA ALA A 311 9.62 -29.61 0.38
C ALA A 311 11.03 -30.18 0.16
N ARG A 312 12.04 -29.33 -0.11
CA ARG A 312 13.45 -29.73 -0.25
C ARG A 312 14.32 -29.39 0.96
N HIS A 313 13.96 -28.30 1.64
CA HIS A 313 14.72 -27.69 2.71
C HIS A 313 13.80 -27.35 3.89
N PRO A 314 13.28 -28.38 4.60
CA PRO A 314 12.36 -28.17 5.73
C PRO A 314 12.99 -27.38 6.87
N GLU A 315 14.32 -27.29 6.95
CA GLU A 315 15.07 -26.49 7.94
C GLU A 315 14.72 -25.01 7.86
N PHE A 316 14.29 -24.48 6.71
CA PHE A 316 13.85 -23.10 6.59
C PHE A 316 12.60 -22.79 7.43
N TYR A 317 11.85 -23.79 7.84
CA TYR A 317 10.66 -23.57 8.68
C TYR A 317 11.01 -23.00 10.07
N THR A 318 12.23 -23.27 10.54
CA THR A 318 12.78 -22.73 11.79
C THR A 318 13.89 -21.71 11.57
N ALA A 319 14.01 -21.18 10.33
CA ALA A 319 15.09 -20.28 9.95
C ALA A 319 15.05 -18.95 10.74
N THR A 320 16.23 -18.51 11.13
CA THR A 320 16.45 -17.20 11.74
C THR A 320 16.15 -16.06 10.76
N PRO A 321 15.94 -14.82 11.23
CA PRO A 321 15.71 -13.66 10.35
C PRO A 321 16.75 -13.50 9.25
N THR A 322 18.02 -13.76 9.53
CA THR A 322 19.10 -13.65 8.55
C THR A 322 19.06 -14.77 7.51
N GLU A 323 18.80 -16.00 7.92
CA GLU A 323 18.74 -17.15 7.00
C GLU A 323 17.56 -17.06 6.03
N ARG A 324 16.40 -16.63 6.49
CA ARG A 324 15.21 -16.50 5.63
C ARG A 324 15.32 -15.43 4.54
N GLU A 325 16.23 -14.44 4.70
CA GLU A 325 16.52 -13.46 3.65
C GLU A 325 17.10 -14.11 2.38
N PHE A 326 17.81 -15.25 2.53
CA PHE A 326 18.35 -16.00 1.42
C PHE A 326 17.36 -16.97 0.76
N ALA A 327 16.18 -17.20 1.37
CA ALA A 327 15.19 -18.16 0.88
C ALA A 327 14.75 -17.86 -0.56
N TYR A 328 14.52 -16.58 -0.90
CA TYR A 328 14.11 -16.20 -2.25
C TYR A 328 15.17 -16.52 -3.30
N GLY A 329 16.42 -16.16 -3.03
CA GLY A 329 17.55 -16.47 -3.92
C GLY A 329 17.75 -17.99 -4.10
N ARG A 330 17.58 -18.76 -3.01
CA ARG A 330 17.64 -20.23 -3.06
C ARG A 330 16.52 -20.81 -3.89
N MET A 331 15.28 -20.34 -3.68
CA MET A 331 14.11 -20.76 -4.45
C MET A 331 14.31 -20.49 -5.95
N LEU A 332 14.80 -19.31 -6.34
CA LEU A 332 15.11 -19.00 -7.73
C LEU A 332 16.18 -19.94 -8.29
N SER A 333 17.23 -20.20 -7.53
CA SER A 333 18.33 -21.08 -8.00
C SER A 333 17.90 -22.52 -8.21
N GLU A 334 16.91 -23.00 -7.47
CA GLU A 334 16.44 -24.39 -7.57
C GLU A 334 15.34 -24.58 -8.61
N PHE A 335 14.32 -23.72 -8.60
CA PHE A 335 13.10 -23.96 -9.38
C PHE A 335 13.00 -23.14 -10.65
N LEU A 336 13.73 -22.01 -10.78
CA LEU A 336 13.63 -21.17 -11.96
C LEU A 336 14.10 -21.96 -13.21
N PRO A 337 13.29 -22.06 -14.25
CA PRO A 337 13.69 -22.74 -15.48
C PRO A 337 14.80 -21.96 -16.19
N LYS A 338 15.60 -22.65 -17.02
CA LYS A 338 16.59 -22.01 -17.89
C LYS A 338 15.90 -21.01 -18.81
N GLY A 339 16.44 -19.80 -18.95
CA GLY A 339 15.82 -18.71 -19.71
C GLY A 339 14.74 -17.94 -18.93
N GLY A 340 14.49 -18.28 -17.65
CA GLY A 340 13.59 -17.54 -16.78
C GLY A 340 14.24 -16.38 -16.01
N VAL A 341 15.57 -16.33 -16.03
CA VAL A 341 16.35 -15.29 -15.31
C VAL A 341 16.03 -13.91 -15.84
N GLY A 342 15.99 -13.73 -17.15
CA GLY A 342 15.66 -12.45 -17.79
C GLY A 342 14.29 -11.94 -17.43
N LEU A 343 13.29 -12.80 -17.39
CA LEU A 343 11.92 -12.44 -16.98
C LEU A 343 11.86 -12.06 -15.50
N THR A 344 12.57 -12.79 -14.62
CA THR A 344 12.62 -12.47 -13.19
C THR A 344 13.32 -11.13 -12.93
N VAL A 345 14.45 -10.88 -13.60
CA VAL A 345 15.16 -9.59 -13.51
C VAL A 345 14.29 -8.46 -14.06
N ALA A 346 13.61 -8.68 -15.19
CA ALA A 346 12.67 -7.70 -15.73
C ALA A 346 11.52 -7.40 -14.75
N ALA A 347 11.00 -8.41 -14.04
CA ALA A 347 9.97 -8.22 -13.02
C ALA A 347 10.47 -7.43 -11.81
N LEU A 348 11.70 -7.67 -11.35
CA LEU A 348 12.30 -6.89 -10.26
C LEU A 348 12.60 -5.44 -10.66
N LEU A 349 13.07 -5.23 -11.89
CA LEU A 349 13.21 -3.90 -12.48
C LEU A 349 11.85 -3.21 -12.59
N ALA A 350 10.81 -3.94 -13.04
CA ALA A 350 9.44 -3.44 -13.12
C ALA A 350 8.94 -2.96 -11.75
N ALA A 351 9.14 -3.76 -10.71
CA ALA A 351 8.75 -3.43 -9.34
C ALA A 351 9.42 -2.14 -8.82
N VAL A 352 10.74 -2.02 -9.00
CA VAL A 352 11.47 -0.80 -8.62
C VAL A 352 11.06 0.41 -9.45
N MET A 353 10.91 0.23 -10.77
CA MET A 353 10.55 1.32 -11.68
C MET A 353 9.19 1.91 -11.34
N SER A 354 8.18 1.07 -11.09
CA SER A 354 6.83 1.53 -10.74
C SER A 354 6.83 2.29 -9.40
N THR A 355 7.54 1.77 -8.40
CA THR A 355 7.63 2.41 -7.08
C THR A 355 8.32 3.76 -7.17
N ILE A 356 9.52 3.83 -7.77
CA ILE A 356 10.30 5.07 -7.84
C ILE A 356 9.61 6.11 -8.70
N SER A 357 9.06 5.73 -9.87
CA SER A 357 8.36 6.66 -10.75
C SER A 357 7.17 7.32 -10.07
N THR A 358 6.40 6.54 -9.34
CA THR A 358 5.25 7.01 -8.57
C THR A 358 5.68 8.00 -7.48
N HIS A 359 6.65 7.62 -6.65
CA HIS A 359 7.08 8.45 -5.52
C HIS A 359 7.77 9.75 -5.99
N LEU A 360 8.56 9.71 -7.06
CA LEU A 360 9.17 10.91 -7.63
C LEU A 360 8.11 11.84 -8.24
N ASN A 361 7.16 11.32 -9.00
CA ASN A 361 6.12 12.13 -9.64
C ASN A 361 5.20 12.79 -8.59
N TYR A 362 4.65 12.01 -7.67
CA TYR A 362 3.77 12.54 -6.63
C TYR A 362 4.51 13.39 -5.59
N GLY A 363 5.72 13.00 -5.21
CA GLY A 363 6.55 13.79 -4.31
C GLY A 363 6.84 15.19 -4.87
N SER A 364 7.18 15.28 -6.16
CA SER A 364 7.40 16.57 -6.82
C SER A 364 6.13 17.43 -6.90
N GLN A 365 4.97 16.81 -7.17
CA GLN A 365 3.66 17.48 -7.14
C GLN A 365 3.36 18.03 -5.75
N THR A 366 3.56 17.20 -4.72
CA THR A 366 3.31 17.54 -3.32
C THR A 366 4.20 18.69 -2.86
N LEU A 367 5.51 18.64 -3.17
CA LEU A 367 6.42 19.75 -2.85
C LEU A 367 6.08 21.04 -3.60
N LEU A 368 5.69 20.95 -4.88
CA LEU A 368 5.27 22.13 -5.65
C LEU A 368 3.99 22.73 -5.08
N ASN A 369 2.96 21.89 -4.85
CA ASN A 369 1.65 22.38 -4.43
C ASN A 369 1.60 22.84 -2.97
N ASP A 370 2.28 22.10 -2.06
CA ASP A 370 2.08 22.21 -0.64
C ASP A 370 3.27 22.82 0.13
N VAL A 371 4.42 22.96 -0.52
CA VAL A 371 5.60 23.64 0.04
C VAL A 371 5.94 24.88 -0.75
N TRP A 372 6.18 24.75 -2.05
CA TRP A 372 6.58 25.90 -2.88
C TRP A 372 5.50 26.99 -2.90
N ARG A 373 4.25 26.67 -3.28
CA ARG A 373 3.18 27.64 -3.37
C ARG A 373 2.89 28.39 -2.06
N PRO A 374 2.76 27.72 -0.91
CA PRO A 374 2.54 28.40 0.36
C PRO A 374 3.71 29.26 0.85
N LEU A 375 4.96 28.90 0.52
CA LEU A 375 6.16 29.57 1.05
C LEU A 375 6.76 30.58 0.08
N VAL A 376 6.74 30.31 -1.22
CA VAL A 376 7.39 31.11 -2.28
C VAL A 376 6.36 31.89 -3.10
N GLY A 377 5.17 31.32 -3.31
CA GLY A 377 4.10 31.89 -4.12
C GLY A 377 3.81 31.12 -5.39
N GLU A 378 2.82 31.60 -6.17
CA GLU A 378 2.45 30.94 -7.43
C GLU A 378 3.58 31.01 -8.46
N PRO A 379 3.92 29.88 -9.11
CA PRO A 379 4.85 29.88 -10.23
C PRO A 379 4.35 30.75 -11.38
N LYS A 380 5.26 31.26 -12.18
CA LYS A 380 4.88 31.93 -13.45
C LYS A 380 4.16 30.91 -14.36
N PRO A 381 3.11 31.32 -15.07
CA PRO A 381 2.37 30.43 -15.98
C PRO A 381 3.30 29.66 -16.92
N GLY A 382 3.13 28.35 -17.03
CA GLY A 382 3.94 27.45 -17.84
C GLY A 382 5.27 26.98 -17.20
N ARG A 383 5.63 27.44 -16.00
CA ARG A 383 6.81 26.97 -15.26
C ARG A 383 6.52 25.96 -14.18
N GLU A 384 5.26 25.66 -13.89
CA GLU A 384 4.81 24.77 -12.81
C GLU A 384 5.45 23.38 -12.93
N VAL A 385 5.34 22.78 -14.11
CA VAL A 385 5.89 21.45 -14.38
C VAL A 385 7.43 21.47 -14.31
N TRP A 386 8.06 22.56 -14.75
CA TRP A 386 9.52 22.69 -14.71
C TRP A 386 10.07 22.78 -13.29
N ILE A 387 9.42 23.58 -12.43
CA ILE A 387 9.76 23.66 -10.99
C ILE A 387 9.53 22.30 -10.31
N GLY A 388 8.43 21.64 -10.61
CA GLY A 388 8.17 20.29 -10.12
C GLY A 388 9.26 19.28 -10.51
N ARG A 389 9.75 19.35 -11.74
CA ARG A 389 10.87 18.53 -12.21
C ARG A 389 12.18 18.81 -11.47
N LEU A 390 12.48 20.07 -11.12
CA LEU A 390 13.63 20.40 -10.28
C LEU A 390 13.47 19.88 -8.84
N LEU A 391 12.26 19.97 -8.28
CA LEU A 391 11.95 19.39 -6.96
C LEU A 391 12.06 17.86 -6.96
N MET A 392 11.75 17.21 -8.07
CA MET A 392 11.96 15.76 -8.25
C MET A 392 13.44 15.38 -8.15
N LEU A 393 14.34 16.16 -8.74
CA LEU A 393 15.79 15.97 -8.57
C LEU A 393 16.20 16.15 -7.10
N GLY A 394 15.60 17.11 -6.39
CA GLY A 394 15.84 17.33 -4.97
C GLY A 394 15.46 16.11 -4.11
N ILE A 395 14.33 15.46 -4.39
CA ILE A 395 13.90 14.22 -3.70
C ILE A 395 14.92 13.10 -3.90
N ALA A 396 15.39 12.92 -5.12
CA ALA A 396 16.39 11.90 -5.44
C ALA A 396 17.71 12.06 -4.67
N VAL A 397 18.04 13.29 -4.25
CA VAL A 397 19.25 13.59 -3.45
C VAL A 397 19.05 13.38 -1.95
N VAL A 398 17.81 13.50 -1.43
CA VAL A 398 17.52 13.50 0.01
C VAL A 398 17.04 12.12 0.50
N VAL A 399 17.85 11.09 0.40
CA VAL A 399 17.53 9.73 0.88
C VAL A 399 17.93 9.51 2.35
N LEU A 400 17.61 10.43 3.27
CA LEU A 400 17.90 10.25 4.71
C LEU A 400 16.81 10.83 5.63
N GLY A 401 16.15 9.94 6.29
CA GLY A 401 15.38 9.80 7.53
C GLY A 401 14.64 10.95 8.22
N ILE A 402 13.45 10.64 8.75
CA ILE A 402 12.85 10.93 10.08
C ILE A 402 11.38 10.43 10.14
N PHE A 403 10.93 9.90 11.30
CA PHE A 403 9.68 9.14 11.51
C PHE A 403 8.47 9.95 12.03
N GLY A 404 7.25 9.49 11.68
CA GLY A 404 6.07 9.42 12.55
C GLY A 404 4.95 10.45 12.36
N THR A 405 3.80 10.02 11.81
CA THR A 405 2.52 10.74 11.88
C THR A 405 1.46 9.90 12.60
N SER A 406 0.51 10.57 13.30
CA SER A 406 -0.56 9.92 14.04
C SER A 406 -1.70 9.45 13.12
N ALA A 407 -1.78 8.17 12.88
CA ALA A 407 -2.80 7.55 12.01
C ALA A 407 -4.24 7.76 12.53
N ALA A 408 -4.46 7.67 13.84
CA ALA A 408 -5.79 7.80 14.44
C ALA A 408 -6.43 9.18 14.21
N PHE A 409 -5.64 10.22 14.13
CA PHE A 409 -6.13 11.56 13.84
C PHE A 409 -6.73 11.65 12.42
N GLY A 410 -6.18 10.92 11.46
CA GLY A 410 -6.68 10.86 10.09
C GLY A 410 -8.15 10.45 9.99
N TRP A 411 -8.61 9.54 10.83
CA TRP A 411 -10.03 9.16 10.92
C TRP A 411 -10.88 10.24 11.60
N ALA A 412 -10.44 10.73 12.74
CA ALA A 412 -11.22 11.61 13.61
C ALA A 412 -11.66 12.89 12.91
N GLN A 413 -10.83 13.48 12.05
CA GLN A 413 -11.13 14.71 11.32
C GLN A 413 -12.29 14.57 10.32
N TRP A 414 -12.62 13.34 9.88
CA TRP A 414 -13.80 13.06 9.06
C TRP A 414 -15.09 12.92 9.87
N TRP A 415 -14.98 12.49 11.14
CA TRP A 415 -16.12 12.06 11.94
C TRP A 415 -16.64 13.11 12.90
N TYR A 416 -15.78 14.07 13.30
CA TYR A 416 -16.15 14.99 14.35
C TYR A 416 -15.76 16.44 14.01
N TRP A 417 -16.77 17.31 13.91
CA TRP A 417 -16.62 18.71 13.50
C TRP A 417 -15.70 19.55 14.40
N ARG A 418 -15.59 19.21 15.70
CA ARG A 418 -14.74 19.93 16.65
C ARG A 418 -13.25 19.63 16.52
N ILE A 419 -12.86 18.59 15.78
CA ILE A 419 -11.44 18.32 15.55
C ILE A 419 -10.81 19.57 14.96
N ASN A 420 -9.75 20.06 15.61
CA ASN A 420 -9.12 21.33 15.31
C ASN A 420 -7.59 21.19 15.14
N PHE A 421 -6.97 22.24 14.64
CA PHE A 421 -5.54 22.30 14.39
C PHE A 421 -4.69 22.06 15.65
N LYS A 422 -5.13 22.52 16.83
CA LYS A 422 -4.41 22.30 18.09
C LYS A 422 -4.38 20.83 18.48
N GLY A 423 -5.51 20.11 18.28
CA GLY A 423 -5.57 18.65 18.44
C GLY A 423 -4.64 17.93 17.46
N TRP A 424 -4.57 18.40 16.20
CA TRP A 424 -3.64 17.85 15.23
C TRP A 424 -2.18 18.05 15.68
N CYS A 425 -1.79 19.23 16.11
CA CYS A 425 -0.46 19.50 16.66
C CYS A 425 -0.14 18.58 17.84
N ALA A 426 -1.10 18.44 18.77
CA ALA A 426 -0.94 17.56 19.92
C ALA A 426 -0.71 16.10 19.49
N SER A 427 -1.46 15.60 18.49
CA SER A 427 -1.29 14.25 17.94
C SER A 427 0.10 14.03 17.34
N VAL A 428 0.58 15.00 16.56
CA VAL A 428 1.89 14.93 15.89
C VAL A 428 3.04 14.93 16.89
N VAL A 429 2.97 15.78 17.92
CA VAL A 429 4.03 15.90 18.92
C VAL A 429 3.98 14.74 19.93
N ALA A 430 2.78 14.40 20.41
CA ALA A 430 2.62 13.35 21.41
C ALA A 430 2.86 11.95 20.86
N GLY A 431 2.53 11.66 19.60
CA GLY A 431 2.62 10.33 19.02
C GLY A 431 3.99 9.66 19.19
N PRO A 432 5.08 10.23 18.69
CA PRO A 432 6.42 9.69 18.86
C PRO A 432 6.85 9.62 20.33
N LEU A 433 6.55 10.66 21.11
CA LEU A 433 6.91 10.71 22.53
C LEU A 433 6.21 9.62 23.33
N VAL A 434 4.90 9.44 23.13
CA VAL A 434 4.12 8.39 23.79
C VAL A 434 4.64 7.01 23.41
N TYR A 435 4.97 6.77 22.14
CA TYR A 435 5.54 5.48 21.71
C TYR A 435 6.86 5.18 22.42
N LEU A 436 7.76 6.16 22.52
CA LEU A 436 9.03 6.03 23.23
C LEU A 436 8.83 5.81 24.74
N VAL A 437 7.92 6.55 25.35
CA VAL A 437 7.58 6.42 26.78
C VAL A 437 6.96 5.04 27.05
N CYS A 438 6.01 4.59 26.25
CA CYS A 438 5.44 3.25 26.35
C CYS A 438 6.53 2.17 26.25
N GLY A 439 7.48 2.32 25.33
CA GLY A 439 8.60 1.40 25.17
C GLY A 439 9.53 1.32 26.39
N ARG A 440 9.55 2.36 27.23
CA ARG A 440 10.33 2.36 28.48
C ARG A 440 9.52 1.91 29.70
N LEU A 441 8.24 2.28 29.77
CA LEU A 441 7.41 2.04 30.95
C LEU A 441 6.73 0.66 30.92
N LEU A 442 6.23 0.19 29.78
CA LEU A 442 5.51 -1.08 29.71
C LEU A 442 6.37 -2.28 30.11
N PRO A 443 7.67 -2.37 29.73
CA PRO A 443 8.54 -3.45 30.19
C PRO A 443 8.80 -3.46 31.71
N LEU A 444 8.48 -2.38 32.44
CA LEU A 444 8.57 -2.36 33.90
C LEU A 444 7.40 -3.09 34.58
N ILE A 445 6.34 -3.38 33.84
CA ILE A 445 5.20 -4.17 34.33
C ILE A 445 5.65 -5.64 34.38
N PRO A 446 5.59 -6.32 35.55
CA PRO A 446 6.11 -7.69 35.71
C PRO A 446 5.54 -8.69 34.71
N TRP A 447 4.23 -8.63 34.44
CA TRP A 447 3.58 -9.47 33.43
C TRP A 447 4.15 -9.21 32.02
N TRP A 448 4.34 -7.94 31.66
CA TRP A 448 4.86 -7.55 30.34
C TRP A 448 6.30 -8.06 30.15
N ALA A 449 7.14 -7.88 31.16
CA ALA A 449 8.52 -8.38 31.15
C ALA A 449 8.56 -9.92 31.06
N ALA A 450 7.67 -10.60 31.77
CA ALA A 450 7.57 -12.06 31.74
C ALA A 450 7.16 -12.57 30.34
N GLU A 451 6.22 -11.89 29.66
CA GLU A 451 5.84 -12.25 28.28
C GLU A 451 7.01 -12.07 27.29
N ILE A 452 7.73 -10.94 27.36
CA ILE A 452 8.92 -10.73 26.51
C ILE A 452 9.98 -11.81 26.73
N ALA A 453 10.15 -12.26 27.97
CA ALA A 453 11.15 -13.27 28.33
C ALA A 453 10.81 -14.69 27.84
N ARG A 454 9.57 -14.95 27.39
CA ARG A 454 9.17 -16.26 26.88
C ARG A 454 9.80 -16.61 25.55
N GLY A 455 10.09 -15.58 24.70
CA GLY A 455 10.75 -15.83 23.44
C GLY A 455 10.61 -14.67 22.44
N PRO A 456 11.24 -14.80 21.25
CA PRO A 456 11.19 -13.77 20.22
C PRO A 456 9.79 -13.47 19.68
N ALA A 457 8.91 -14.47 19.65
CA ALA A 457 7.51 -14.35 19.21
C ALA A 457 6.73 -13.46 20.14
N GLU A 458 6.78 -13.75 21.42
CA GLU A 458 6.11 -13.02 22.47
C GLU A 458 6.66 -11.59 22.56
N ALA A 459 7.98 -11.42 22.41
CA ALA A 459 8.60 -10.11 22.34
C ALA A 459 8.05 -9.27 21.17
N GLN A 460 7.85 -9.86 19.98
CA GLN A 460 7.25 -9.18 18.84
C GLN A 460 5.76 -8.86 19.09
N ASN A 461 5.00 -9.78 19.66
CA ASN A 461 3.60 -9.54 20.03
C ASN A 461 3.49 -8.39 21.05
N MET A 462 4.43 -8.32 22.03
CA MET A 462 4.46 -7.23 23.00
C MET A 462 4.83 -5.88 22.37
N GLN A 463 5.69 -5.84 21.35
CA GLN A 463 5.96 -4.62 20.59
C GLN A 463 4.73 -4.12 19.81
N LEU A 464 3.96 -5.03 19.23
CA LEU A 464 2.70 -4.67 18.56
C LEU A 464 1.67 -4.16 19.57
N LEU A 465 1.55 -4.81 20.71
CA LEU A 465 0.66 -4.36 21.79
C LEU A 465 1.09 -2.99 22.32
N GLN A 466 2.40 -2.72 22.43
CA GLN A 466 2.93 -1.40 22.76
C GLN A 466 2.46 -0.34 21.74
N ALA A 467 2.48 -0.66 20.45
CA ALA A 467 2.01 0.27 19.43
C ALA A 467 0.50 0.56 19.57
N VAL A 468 -0.31 -0.46 19.90
CA VAL A 468 -1.75 -0.29 20.16
C VAL A 468 -1.99 0.58 21.40
N VAL A 469 -1.27 0.32 22.49
CA VAL A 469 -1.35 1.13 23.72
C VAL A 469 -0.93 2.58 23.45
N ALA A 470 0.18 2.78 22.74
CA ALA A 470 0.65 4.12 22.39
C ALA A 470 -0.37 4.86 21.50
N LEU A 471 -1.02 4.16 20.55
CA LEU A 471 -2.08 4.70 19.72
C LEU A 471 -3.28 5.15 20.57
N ALA A 472 -3.71 4.34 21.54
CA ALA A 472 -4.81 4.66 22.44
C ALA A 472 -4.49 5.88 23.33
N VAL A 473 -3.29 5.91 23.93
CA VAL A 473 -2.83 7.03 24.77
C VAL A 473 -2.72 8.31 23.95
N ASN A 474 -2.09 8.27 22.76
CA ASN A 474 -2.00 9.42 21.87
C ASN A 474 -3.40 9.92 21.47
N THR A 475 -4.34 9.00 21.20
CA THR A 475 -5.73 9.35 20.91
C THR A 475 -6.39 10.09 22.07
N ALA A 476 -6.20 9.63 23.29
CA ALA A 476 -6.71 10.32 24.47
C ALA A 476 -6.13 11.75 24.61
N ILE A 477 -4.82 11.91 24.38
CA ILE A 477 -4.14 13.20 24.46
C ILE A 477 -4.71 14.19 23.45
N TRP A 478 -4.69 13.86 22.14
CA TRP A 478 -5.14 14.82 21.14
C TRP A 478 -6.66 15.07 21.21
N LEU A 479 -7.45 14.08 21.61
CA LEU A 479 -8.88 14.26 21.82
C LEU A 479 -9.15 15.23 22.97
N THR A 480 -8.43 15.09 24.08
CA THR A 480 -8.50 16.01 25.22
C THR A 480 -8.14 17.43 24.80
N VAL A 481 -7.03 17.62 24.10
CA VAL A 481 -6.65 18.95 23.58
C VAL A 481 -7.73 19.50 22.66
N THR A 482 -8.27 18.70 21.75
CA THR A 482 -9.36 19.09 20.85
C THR A 482 -10.61 19.55 21.63
N LEU A 483 -11.00 18.83 22.66
CA LEU A 483 -12.21 19.15 23.44
C LEU A 483 -12.05 20.36 24.33
N LEU A 484 -10.84 20.59 24.86
CA LEU A 484 -10.51 21.74 25.71
C LEU A 484 -10.21 23.03 24.91
N THR A 485 -10.00 22.92 23.59
CA THR A 485 -9.72 24.08 22.75
C THR A 485 -10.92 24.45 21.87
N ARG A 486 -10.92 25.70 21.36
CA ARG A 486 -11.99 26.16 20.46
C ARG A 486 -11.91 25.41 19.13
N PRO A 487 -13.07 25.04 18.54
CA PRO A 487 -13.12 24.49 17.18
C PRO A 487 -12.63 25.51 16.16
N GLU A 488 -12.44 25.07 14.93
CA GLU A 488 -12.17 25.95 13.80
C GLU A 488 -13.35 26.90 13.53
N ASP A 489 -13.08 27.97 12.78
CA ASP A 489 -14.10 28.94 12.38
C ASP A 489 -15.26 28.23 11.65
N MET A 490 -16.49 28.64 11.96
CA MET A 490 -17.70 28.03 11.42
C MET A 490 -17.76 28.14 9.89
N GLU A 491 -17.26 29.23 9.30
CA GLU A 491 -17.24 29.38 7.83
C GLU A 491 -16.26 28.40 7.19
N VAL A 492 -15.10 28.18 7.79
CA VAL A 492 -14.15 27.14 7.33
C VAL A 492 -14.79 25.76 7.40
N LEU A 493 -15.49 25.46 8.49
CA LEU A 493 -16.17 24.16 8.66
C LEU A 493 -17.34 23.99 7.69
N LYS A 494 -18.08 25.03 7.37
CA LYS A 494 -19.15 25.02 6.37
C LYS A 494 -18.61 24.76 4.97
N GLU A 495 -17.55 25.46 4.57
CA GLU A 495 -16.90 25.27 3.27
C GLU A 495 -16.34 23.87 3.13
N PHE A 496 -15.64 23.38 4.17
CA PHE A 496 -15.18 21.99 4.20
C PHE A 496 -16.35 21.00 4.08
N TYR A 497 -17.45 21.23 4.82
CA TYR A 497 -18.62 20.35 4.78
C TYR A 497 -19.24 20.28 3.39
N LEU A 498 -19.35 21.41 2.70
CA LEU A 498 -19.92 21.46 1.35
C LEU A 498 -19.06 20.71 0.32
N ARG A 499 -17.75 20.79 0.44
CA ARG A 499 -16.81 20.11 -0.48
C ARG A 499 -16.62 18.62 -0.16
N ALA A 500 -16.37 18.32 1.11
CA ALA A 500 -15.97 16.97 1.53
C ALA A 500 -17.17 16.08 1.86
N ARG A 501 -18.32 16.65 2.18
CA ARG A 501 -19.53 15.92 2.64
C ARG A 501 -19.18 14.85 3.69
N PRO A 502 -18.46 15.19 4.77
CA PRO A 502 -17.97 14.22 5.73
C PRO A 502 -19.12 13.50 6.44
N MET A 503 -18.83 12.27 6.84
CA MET A 503 -19.75 11.48 7.66
C MET A 503 -19.54 11.76 9.15
N GLY A 504 -20.53 11.41 10.00
CA GLY A 504 -20.40 11.44 11.44
C GLY A 504 -21.04 12.65 12.11
N CYS A 505 -20.42 13.14 13.18
CA CYS A 505 -21.00 14.13 14.08
C CYS A 505 -20.80 15.58 13.60
N TRP A 506 -21.44 15.94 12.48
CA TRP A 506 -21.40 17.26 11.87
C TRP A 506 -22.70 18.08 12.08
N GLY A 507 -23.54 17.66 13.00
CA GLY A 507 -24.87 18.26 13.24
C GLY A 507 -24.90 19.78 13.39
N PRO A 508 -24.02 20.42 14.18
CA PRO A 508 -24.00 21.88 14.32
C PRO A 508 -23.70 22.61 13.00
N VAL A 509 -22.71 22.16 12.25
CA VAL A 509 -22.32 22.73 10.95
C VAL A 509 -23.45 22.55 9.92
N ARG A 510 -24.07 21.39 9.90
CA ARG A 510 -25.19 21.08 9.03
C ARG A 510 -26.40 21.98 9.35
N ARG A 511 -26.76 22.15 10.62
CA ARG A 511 -27.87 23.04 11.01
C ARG A 511 -27.62 24.48 10.57
N ALA A 512 -26.38 24.97 10.70
CA ALA A 512 -26.03 26.31 10.24
C ALA A 512 -26.21 26.45 8.70
N LEU A 513 -25.76 25.46 7.93
CA LEU A 513 -25.92 25.45 6.46
C LEU A 513 -27.39 25.36 6.01
N ILE A 514 -28.23 24.62 6.74
CA ILE A 514 -29.68 24.56 6.48
C ILE A 514 -30.33 25.90 6.78
N ALA A 515 -29.99 26.54 7.91
CA ALA A 515 -30.52 27.84 8.27
C ALA A 515 -30.17 28.94 7.24
N GLU A 516 -29.04 28.79 6.56
CA GLU A 516 -28.58 29.70 5.48
C GLU A 516 -29.17 29.33 4.09
N GLY A 517 -29.99 28.27 4.00
CA GLY A 517 -30.54 27.80 2.71
C GLY A 517 -29.52 27.14 1.77
N ARG A 518 -28.29 26.84 2.27
CA ARG A 518 -27.21 26.22 1.49
C ARG A 518 -27.26 24.69 1.48
N LEU A 519 -28.15 24.09 2.26
CA LEU A 519 -28.41 22.66 2.34
C LEU A 519 -29.90 22.36 2.52
N PRO A 520 -30.44 21.30 1.89
CA PRO A 520 -31.80 20.87 2.13
C PRO A 520 -31.99 20.37 3.57
N ALA A 521 -33.20 20.56 4.11
CA ALA A 521 -33.53 20.17 5.49
C ALA A 521 -33.55 18.63 5.70
N GLU A 522 -33.75 17.87 4.63
CA GLU A 522 -33.81 16.41 4.70
C GLU A 522 -32.50 15.79 5.20
N ALA A 523 -32.63 14.89 6.18
CA ALA A 523 -31.51 14.20 6.77
C ALA A 523 -30.98 13.11 5.83
N ALA A 524 -29.79 13.29 5.26
CA ALA A 524 -29.10 12.17 4.64
C ALA A 524 -28.80 11.10 5.72
N PRO A 525 -29.16 9.82 5.51
CA PRO A 525 -28.89 8.76 6.46
C PRO A 525 -27.37 8.59 6.69
N SER A 526 -26.99 8.19 7.90
CA SER A 526 -25.60 7.85 8.18
C SER A 526 -25.20 6.60 7.38
N LEU A 527 -24.22 6.72 6.51
CA LEU A 527 -23.72 5.64 5.64
C LEU A 527 -22.47 4.93 6.21
N ILE A 528 -22.10 5.20 7.47
CA ILE A 528 -20.91 4.66 8.12
C ILE A 528 -21.03 3.15 8.34
N LEU A 529 -22.02 2.74 9.15
CA LEU A 529 -22.23 1.32 9.44
C LEU A 529 -22.47 0.48 8.17
N PRO A 530 -23.33 0.93 7.24
CA PRO A 530 -23.43 0.25 5.95
C PRO A 530 -22.10 0.15 5.21
N GLY A 531 -21.28 1.19 5.21
CA GLY A 531 -19.95 1.18 4.58
C GLY A 531 -18.99 0.18 5.23
N ILE A 532 -18.95 0.13 6.56
CA ILE A 532 -18.17 -0.88 7.29
C ILE A 532 -18.66 -2.30 6.94
N GLY A 533 -19.98 -2.51 6.86
CA GLY A 533 -20.57 -3.78 6.44
C GLY A 533 -20.16 -4.19 5.02
N VAL A 534 -20.15 -3.24 4.09
CA VAL A 534 -19.68 -3.47 2.71
C VAL A 534 -18.20 -3.85 2.71
N ALA A 535 -17.36 -3.15 3.49
CA ALA A 535 -15.93 -3.46 3.62
C ALA A 535 -15.69 -4.86 4.23
N ALA A 536 -16.45 -5.23 5.25
CA ALA A 536 -16.35 -6.55 5.87
C ALA A 536 -16.70 -7.69 4.90
N VAL A 537 -17.77 -7.52 4.09
CA VAL A 537 -18.12 -8.51 3.06
C VAL A 537 -17.05 -8.56 1.96
N GLY A 538 -16.49 -7.42 1.56
CA GLY A 538 -15.37 -7.35 0.63
C GLY A 538 -14.13 -8.08 1.15
N PHE A 539 -13.78 -7.86 2.41
CA PHE A 539 -12.67 -8.57 3.06
C PHE A 539 -12.91 -10.09 3.12
N ALA A 540 -14.11 -10.52 3.48
CA ALA A 540 -14.47 -11.94 3.47
C ALA A 540 -14.33 -12.56 2.07
N MET A 541 -14.76 -11.85 1.02
CA MET A 541 -14.60 -12.27 -0.37
C MET A 541 -13.12 -12.45 -0.74
N VAL A 542 -12.30 -11.44 -0.48
CA VAL A 542 -10.87 -11.46 -0.86
C VAL A 542 -10.11 -12.50 -0.04
N ALA A 543 -10.35 -12.59 1.27
CA ALA A 543 -9.74 -13.59 2.13
C ALA A 543 -10.10 -15.01 1.66
N ALA A 544 -11.38 -15.27 1.36
CA ALA A 544 -11.83 -16.56 0.84
C ALA A 544 -11.18 -16.89 -0.52
N GLY A 545 -10.99 -15.90 -1.40
CA GLY A 545 -10.29 -16.06 -2.68
C GLY A 545 -8.81 -16.43 -2.49
N VAL A 546 -8.12 -15.76 -1.58
CA VAL A 546 -6.71 -16.05 -1.22
C VAL A 546 -6.60 -17.47 -0.64
N LEU A 547 -7.48 -17.83 0.31
CA LEU A 547 -7.48 -19.18 0.90
C LEU A 547 -7.80 -20.27 -0.14
N THR A 548 -8.72 -20.00 -1.07
CA THR A 548 -9.03 -20.91 -2.19
C THR A 548 -7.78 -21.19 -3.02
N ALA A 549 -7.06 -20.15 -3.43
CA ALA A 549 -5.86 -20.32 -4.24
C ALA A 549 -4.73 -21.01 -3.46
N SER A 550 -4.57 -20.70 -2.16
CA SER A 550 -3.57 -21.33 -1.30
C SER A 550 -3.81 -22.83 -1.13
N THR A 551 -5.05 -23.23 -0.80
CA THR A 551 -5.41 -24.64 -0.61
C THR A 551 -5.40 -25.43 -1.92
N LEU A 552 -5.80 -24.80 -3.03
CA LEU A 552 -5.72 -25.40 -4.36
C LEU A 552 -4.26 -25.69 -4.77
N TYR A 553 -3.34 -24.78 -4.44
CA TYR A 553 -1.92 -24.92 -4.76
C TYR A 553 -1.26 -26.13 -4.12
N VAL A 554 -1.75 -26.59 -2.98
CA VAL A 554 -1.24 -27.77 -2.25
C VAL A 554 -2.19 -28.97 -2.31
N GLY A 555 -3.13 -29.00 -3.25
CA GLY A 555 -4.02 -30.15 -3.48
C GLY A 555 -5.10 -30.38 -2.41
N GLN A 556 -5.39 -29.43 -1.55
CA GLN A 556 -6.49 -29.48 -0.58
C GLN A 556 -7.81 -29.12 -1.26
N TYR A 557 -8.27 -29.96 -2.20
CA TYR A 557 -9.40 -29.64 -3.09
C TYR A 557 -10.73 -29.45 -2.38
N ARG A 558 -10.97 -30.14 -1.24
CA ARG A 558 -12.18 -29.98 -0.45
C ARG A 558 -12.24 -28.61 0.20
N GLU A 559 -11.17 -28.20 0.85
CA GLU A 559 -11.00 -26.89 1.48
C GLU A 559 -11.07 -25.78 0.43
N ALA A 560 -10.41 -25.99 -0.70
CA ALA A 560 -10.47 -25.07 -1.85
C ALA A 560 -11.90 -24.88 -2.37
N GLY A 561 -12.65 -25.97 -2.47
CA GLY A 561 -14.07 -25.95 -2.88
C GLY A 561 -14.95 -25.15 -1.89
N LEU A 562 -14.76 -25.35 -0.58
CA LEU A 562 -15.49 -24.61 0.45
C LEU A 562 -15.15 -23.13 0.43
N CYS A 563 -13.86 -22.79 0.43
CA CYS A 563 -13.41 -21.39 0.37
C CYS A 563 -13.85 -20.72 -0.93
N GLY A 564 -13.81 -21.43 -2.06
CA GLY A 564 -14.28 -20.96 -3.37
C GLY A 564 -15.76 -20.65 -3.38
N ALA A 565 -16.59 -21.51 -2.79
CA ALA A 565 -18.01 -21.25 -2.64
C ALA A 565 -18.30 -20.01 -1.80
N VAL A 566 -17.57 -19.82 -0.69
CA VAL A 566 -17.65 -18.61 0.15
C VAL A 566 -17.21 -17.38 -0.66
N CYS A 567 -16.13 -17.47 -1.42
CA CYS A 567 -15.64 -16.36 -2.26
C CYS A 567 -16.69 -15.94 -3.29
N LEU A 568 -17.29 -16.90 -4.01
CA LEU A 568 -18.31 -16.61 -5.02
C LEU A 568 -19.58 -16.03 -4.39
N GLY A 569 -20.05 -16.59 -3.27
CA GLY A 569 -21.23 -16.12 -2.55
C GLY A 569 -21.04 -14.70 -2.00
N THR A 570 -19.93 -14.46 -1.29
CA THR A 570 -19.61 -13.13 -0.77
C THR A 570 -19.33 -12.12 -1.89
N GLY A 571 -18.72 -12.55 -3.00
CA GLY A 571 -18.49 -11.73 -4.19
C GLY A 571 -19.78 -11.25 -4.87
N ALA A 572 -20.76 -12.13 -5.00
CA ALA A 572 -22.09 -11.76 -5.52
C ALA A 572 -22.78 -10.74 -4.61
N VAL A 573 -22.77 -10.98 -3.30
CA VAL A 573 -23.31 -10.05 -2.30
C VAL A 573 -22.56 -8.71 -2.35
N PHE A 574 -21.21 -8.75 -2.33
CA PHE A 574 -20.38 -7.55 -2.38
C PHE A 574 -20.69 -6.68 -3.58
N LYS A 575 -20.76 -7.25 -4.79
CA LYS A 575 -21.11 -6.52 -6.02
C LYS A 575 -22.44 -5.78 -5.89
N LEU A 576 -23.46 -6.43 -5.34
CA LEU A 576 -24.79 -5.83 -5.16
C LEU A 576 -24.78 -4.70 -4.14
N ILE A 577 -24.20 -4.94 -2.94
CA ILE A 577 -24.22 -3.95 -1.86
C ILE A 577 -23.26 -2.79 -2.15
N PHE A 578 -22.11 -3.05 -2.77
CA PHE A 578 -21.14 -2.03 -3.16
C PHE A 578 -21.76 -1.04 -4.15
N ASN A 579 -22.33 -1.52 -5.26
CA ASN A 579 -22.94 -0.65 -6.25
C ASN A 579 -24.08 0.20 -5.64
N ARG A 580 -24.93 -0.40 -4.80
CA ARG A 580 -26.00 0.33 -4.09
C ARG A 580 -25.43 1.35 -3.09
N TYR A 581 -24.36 1.02 -2.43
CA TYR A 581 -23.72 1.91 -1.46
C TYR A 581 -23.07 3.10 -2.16
N ILE A 582 -22.27 2.87 -3.21
CA ILE A 582 -21.60 3.94 -3.96
C ILE A 582 -22.63 4.84 -4.67
N SER A 583 -23.68 4.29 -5.26
CA SER A 583 -24.73 5.12 -5.87
C SER A 583 -25.39 6.06 -4.86
N ARG A 584 -25.66 5.60 -3.62
CA ARG A 584 -26.19 6.47 -2.56
C ARG A 584 -25.22 7.59 -2.15
N LEU A 585 -23.91 7.36 -2.30
CA LEU A 585 -22.91 8.39 -2.03
C LEU A 585 -22.83 9.43 -3.16
N THR A 586 -23.17 9.07 -4.40
CA THR A 586 -23.02 9.92 -5.59
C THR A 586 -24.31 10.63 -5.99
N VAL A 587 -25.49 10.02 -5.84
CA VAL A 587 -26.81 10.57 -6.27
C VAL A 587 -27.18 11.89 -5.59
N ASN A 588 -26.72 12.16 -4.38
CA ASN A 588 -26.99 13.43 -3.69
C ASN A 588 -25.96 14.54 -4.02
N GLN A 589 -25.21 14.43 -5.12
CA GLN A 589 -24.00 15.21 -5.31
C GLN A 589 -23.75 15.75 -6.73
N GLU A 590 -24.59 15.40 -7.71
CA GLU A 590 -24.58 16.10 -9.00
C GLU A 590 -25.44 17.37 -8.86
N PRO A 591 -24.89 18.55 -9.27
CA PRO A 591 -25.59 19.83 -9.17
C PRO A 591 -26.84 19.88 -10.04
#